data_0d60d0cd64eb31e3eed02229eb05d6c2
#
_entry.id   0d60d0cd64eb31e3eed02229eb05d6c2
#
_cell.length_a   1.000
_cell.length_b   1.000
_cell.length_c   1.000
_cell.angle_alpha   90.00
_cell.angle_beta   90.00
_cell.angle_gamma   90.00
#
_symmetry.space_group_name_H-M   'P 1'
#
loop_
_entity.id
_entity.type
_entity.pdbx_description
1 polymer ?
#
loop_
_entity_poly.entity_id
_entity_poly.type
_entity_poly.pdbx_seq_one_letter_code
_entity_poly.pdbx_strand_id
1 'polypeptide(L)'
;TKMPRAAGGTVFTAEEAKEVANRLGYPVLVRPSYVLGGQGMKIAFNDDEIEEFIGIINRIAQDHPILVDKYLQGKEIEVDAVCDGTDILIPGIMEHIERTGVHSGDSISVYPAPTISDHVKETIVEYTKRLAQALHVIGLINIQFIAMNEEVYVIEVNPRSSRTVPYISKVTGIPIVDLATKVIIGNTIRGLGYEPGLAPTADYIAIKMPVFSFEKLRGAEISLGPEMKSTGECLGIAKTFNEALYKAFLGAGVTLPKYKQMIMTVKDADKPEAVGVAKRFEALGYKIYATRSTAKYLQEHGVNALRVNKITQESPNVMDLILGHKIDLVIDTPTQGNGDKTRDGFLIRRNAIETGVYCITAMDTANALARSLETAMDTLTPVDIAKVKNL
;
A
#
# COMPACT_ATOMS: atom_id res chain seq x y z
N THR A 1 -10.65 -3.72 -25.71
CA THR A 1 -11.64 -3.40 -24.65
C THR A 1 -11.58 -1.91 -24.39
N LYS A 2 -12.70 -1.18 -24.55
CA LYS A 2 -12.76 0.26 -24.24
C LYS A 2 -12.96 0.44 -22.72
N MET A 3 -11.96 0.12 -21.93
CA MET A 3 -12.00 0.34 -20.48
C MET A 3 -11.18 1.58 -20.12
N PRO A 4 -11.59 2.38 -19.12
CA PRO A 4 -10.81 3.50 -18.63
C PRO A 4 -9.44 3.04 -18.12
N ARG A 5 -8.42 3.78 -18.50
CA ARG A 5 -7.04 3.65 -17.99
C ARG A 5 -6.48 5.03 -17.78
N ALA A 6 -5.42 5.16 -17.02
CA ALA A 6 -4.71 6.42 -16.92
C ALA A 6 -4.32 6.93 -18.31
N ALA A 7 -4.54 8.22 -18.56
CA ALA A 7 -4.04 8.86 -19.77
C ALA A 7 -2.51 8.85 -19.73
N GLY A 8 -1.85 8.54 -20.84
CA GLY A 8 -0.40 8.43 -20.87
C GLY A 8 0.20 8.50 -22.26
N GLY A 9 1.51 8.38 -22.32
CA GLY A 9 2.29 8.34 -23.55
C GLY A 9 3.53 7.45 -23.39
N THR A 10 4.00 6.95 -24.53
CA THR A 10 5.25 6.21 -24.63
C THR A 10 6.32 7.16 -25.15
N VAL A 11 7.46 7.20 -24.53
CA VAL A 11 8.56 8.15 -24.80
C VAL A 11 9.89 7.43 -24.77
N PHE A 12 10.91 8.05 -25.38
CA PHE A 12 12.28 7.56 -25.43
C PHE A 12 13.28 8.56 -24.86
N THR A 13 12.91 9.84 -24.80
CA THR A 13 13.80 10.92 -24.34
C THR A 13 13.18 11.68 -23.16
N ALA A 14 14.02 12.44 -22.45
CA ALA A 14 13.57 13.27 -21.35
C ALA A 14 12.68 14.43 -21.86
N GLU A 15 12.98 14.98 -23.03
CA GLU A 15 12.21 16.05 -23.67
C GLU A 15 10.80 15.58 -24.02
N GLU A 16 10.66 14.40 -24.67
CA GLU A 16 9.35 13.80 -24.94
C GLU A 16 8.57 13.52 -23.64
N ALA A 17 9.26 13.06 -22.60
CA ALA A 17 8.65 12.79 -21.30
C ALA A 17 8.11 14.07 -20.64
N LYS A 18 8.86 15.17 -20.68
CA LYS A 18 8.42 16.48 -20.19
C LYS A 18 7.19 16.99 -20.97
N GLU A 19 7.20 16.87 -22.30
CA GLU A 19 6.05 17.25 -23.14
C GLU A 19 4.79 16.47 -22.78
N VAL A 20 4.91 15.15 -22.60
CA VAL A 20 3.77 14.29 -22.16
C VAL A 20 3.33 14.69 -20.76
N ALA A 21 4.25 14.84 -19.81
CA ALA A 21 3.94 15.21 -18.43
C ALA A 21 3.24 16.56 -18.33
N ASN A 22 3.73 17.58 -19.03
CA ASN A 22 3.11 18.91 -19.07
C ASN A 22 1.71 18.89 -19.70
N ARG A 23 1.49 18.08 -20.74
CA ARG A 23 0.16 17.90 -21.34
C ARG A 23 -0.82 17.20 -20.37
N LEU A 24 -0.36 16.21 -19.60
CA LEU A 24 -1.18 15.47 -18.64
C LEU A 24 -1.41 16.26 -17.35
N GLY A 25 -0.50 17.20 -17.04
CA GLY A 25 -0.40 17.88 -15.75
C GLY A 25 0.21 16.99 -14.66
N TYR A 26 1.07 17.55 -13.85
CA TYR A 26 1.69 16.86 -12.70
C TYR A 26 0.68 16.55 -11.59
N PRO A 27 0.93 15.52 -10.76
CA PRO A 27 2.00 14.53 -10.86
C PRO A 27 1.74 13.48 -11.95
N VAL A 28 2.83 12.86 -12.42
CA VAL A 28 2.82 11.77 -13.39
C VAL A 28 3.63 10.56 -12.87
N LEU A 29 3.26 9.36 -13.32
CA LEU A 29 4.00 8.14 -13.05
C LEU A 29 4.92 7.84 -14.23
N VAL A 30 6.22 7.74 -13.96
CA VAL A 30 7.24 7.36 -14.94
C VAL A 30 7.63 5.91 -14.69
N ARG A 31 7.54 5.07 -15.72
CA ARG A 31 7.85 3.63 -15.59
C ARG A 31 8.55 3.08 -16.81
N PRO A 32 9.60 2.26 -16.64
CA PRO A 32 10.18 1.50 -17.73
C PRO A 32 9.18 0.47 -18.27
N SER A 33 9.24 0.12 -19.56
CA SER A 33 8.25 -0.78 -20.17
C SER A 33 8.39 -2.21 -19.75
N TYR A 34 9.47 -2.78 -19.43
CA TYR A 34 9.65 -4.20 -19.17
C TYR A 34 10.23 -4.42 -17.76
N VAL A 35 9.47 -4.07 -16.71
CA VAL A 35 9.91 -4.21 -15.32
C VAL A 35 8.99 -5.14 -14.54
N LEU A 36 9.58 -5.79 -13.52
CA LEU A 36 8.88 -6.64 -12.56
C LEU A 36 8.91 -5.97 -11.19
N GLY A 37 7.77 -6.04 -10.46
CA GLY A 37 7.69 -5.53 -9.10
C GLY A 37 7.88 -4.01 -8.97
N GLY A 38 7.53 -3.24 -10.01
CA GLY A 38 7.62 -1.78 -10.01
C GLY A 38 9.05 -1.21 -10.02
N GLN A 39 10.07 -2.02 -10.32
CA GLN A 39 11.46 -1.57 -10.33
C GLN A 39 11.67 -0.37 -11.24
N GLY A 40 12.30 0.69 -10.72
CA GLY A 40 12.57 1.92 -11.46
C GLY A 40 11.35 2.80 -11.71
N MET A 41 10.16 2.44 -11.20
CA MET A 41 8.99 3.31 -11.25
C MET A 41 9.12 4.48 -10.28
N LYS A 42 8.76 5.69 -10.73
CA LYS A 42 8.81 6.90 -9.92
C LYS A 42 7.61 7.81 -10.20
N ILE A 43 7.16 8.52 -9.17
CA ILE A 43 6.16 9.58 -9.30
C ILE A 43 6.93 10.90 -9.42
N ALA A 44 6.75 11.62 -10.53
CA ALA A 44 7.37 12.91 -10.80
C ALA A 44 6.36 14.05 -10.61
N PHE A 45 6.83 15.14 -10.01
CA PHE A 45 6.03 16.33 -9.68
C PHE A 45 6.42 17.56 -10.48
N ASN A 46 7.53 17.51 -11.22
CA ASN A 46 8.06 18.59 -12.03
C ASN A 46 9.02 18.07 -13.11
N ASP A 47 9.44 18.95 -14.00
CA ASP A 47 10.32 18.65 -15.12
C ASP A 47 11.72 18.18 -14.69
N ASP A 48 12.25 18.72 -13.59
CA ASP A 48 13.59 18.36 -13.10
C ASP A 48 13.63 16.91 -12.64
N GLU A 49 12.56 16.45 -11.95
CA GLU A 49 12.43 15.05 -11.54
C GLU A 49 12.25 14.10 -12.72
N ILE A 50 11.55 14.51 -13.79
CA ILE A 50 11.45 13.76 -15.04
C ILE A 50 12.84 13.54 -15.63
N GLU A 51 13.64 14.60 -15.74
CA GLU A 51 14.99 14.54 -16.31
C GLU A 51 15.90 13.59 -15.51
N GLU A 52 15.86 13.71 -14.18
CA GLU A 52 16.60 12.82 -13.29
C GLU A 52 16.18 11.34 -13.48
N PHE A 53 14.87 11.06 -13.46
CA PHE A 53 14.35 9.70 -13.53
C PHE A 53 14.61 9.05 -14.89
N ILE A 54 14.43 9.78 -15.98
CA ILE A 54 14.77 9.29 -17.33
C ILE A 54 16.28 9.01 -17.43
N GLY A 55 17.11 9.88 -16.85
CA GLY A 55 18.55 9.66 -16.80
C GLY A 55 18.95 8.39 -16.04
N ILE A 56 18.25 8.05 -14.97
CA ILE A 56 18.46 6.80 -14.22
C ILE A 56 18.00 5.59 -15.03
N ILE A 57 16.81 5.64 -15.63
CA ILE A 57 16.24 4.55 -16.42
C ILE A 57 17.12 4.25 -17.63
N ASN A 58 17.59 5.26 -18.36
CA ASN A 58 18.44 5.11 -19.53
C ASN A 58 19.81 4.48 -19.23
N ARG A 59 20.31 4.58 -18.00
CA ARG A 59 21.55 3.89 -17.59
C ARG A 59 21.34 2.37 -17.42
N ILE A 60 20.09 1.96 -17.15
CA ILE A 60 19.73 0.57 -16.85
C ILE A 60 19.20 -0.14 -18.10
N ALA A 61 18.42 0.57 -18.94
CA ALA A 61 17.67 0.01 -20.06
C ALA A 61 17.61 0.99 -21.25
N GLN A 62 18.74 1.18 -21.95
CA GLN A 62 18.93 2.21 -23.00
C GLN A 62 17.99 2.12 -24.22
N ASP A 63 17.45 0.93 -24.53
CA ASP A 63 16.70 0.69 -25.77
C ASP A 63 15.19 0.41 -25.55
N HIS A 64 14.69 0.60 -24.35
CA HIS A 64 13.28 0.32 -24.06
C HIS A 64 12.46 1.58 -23.92
N PRO A 65 11.23 1.59 -24.46
CA PRO A 65 10.33 2.72 -24.29
C PRO A 65 9.98 2.93 -22.81
N ILE A 66 9.81 4.19 -22.43
CA ILE A 66 9.38 4.61 -21.10
C ILE A 66 7.93 5.07 -21.19
N LEU A 67 7.13 4.70 -20.20
CA LEU A 67 5.75 5.12 -20.10
C LEU A 67 5.63 6.27 -19.11
N VAL A 68 4.92 7.32 -19.53
CA VAL A 68 4.56 8.46 -18.67
C VAL A 68 3.05 8.51 -18.60
N ASP A 69 2.50 8.15 -17.44
CA ASP A 69 1.07 8.07 -17.23
C ASP A 69 0.62 9.14 -16.22
N LYS A 70 -0.60 9.67 -16.38
CA LYS A 70 -1.22 10.52 -15.36
C LYS A 70 -1.31 9.75 -14.04
N TYR A 71 -0.75 10.31 -12.99
CA TYR A 71 -0.91 9.74 -11.66
C TYR A 71 -2.33 9.97 -11.14
N LEU A 72 -3.07 8.87 -10.99
CA LEU A 72 -4.45 8.88 -10.48
C LEU A 72 -4.42 8.69 -8.96
N GLN A 73 -5.13 9.53 -8.24
CA GLN A 73 -5.28 9.42 -6.79
C GLN A 73 -6.67 8.91 -6.46
N GLY A 74 -6.76 7.66 -6.04
CA GLY A 74 -8.02 7.01 -5.72
C GLY A 74 -7.81 5.83 -4.77
N LYS A 75 -8.85 5.03 -4.61
CA LYS A 75 -8.78 3.76 -3.87
C LYS A 75 -8.22 2.69 -4.78
N GLU A 76 -7.14 2.07 -4.35
CA GLU A 76 -6.55 0.94 -5.06
C GLU A 76 -7.24 -0.36 -4.65
N ILE A 77 -7.60 -1.15 -5.65
CA ILE A 77 -8.41 -2.36 -5.49
C ILE A 77 -7.72 -3.49 -6.24
N GLU A 78 -7.68 -4.65 -5.63
CA GLU A 78 -7.07 -5.83 -6.19
C GLU A 78 -8.06 -6.99 -6.24
N VAL A 79 -8.03 -7.73 -7.34
CA VAL A 79 -8.86 -8.91 -7.59
C VAL A 79 -7.99 -10.04 -8.12
N ASP A 80 -8.10 -11.20 -7.48
CA ASP A 80 -7.66 -12.47 -8.04
C ASP A 80 -8.87 -13.25 -8.53
N ALA A 81 -8.79 -13.81 -9.73
CA ALA A 81 -9.88 -14.59 -10.29
C ALA A 81 -9.38 -15.88 -10.97
N VAL A 82 -10.25 -16.87 -11.02
CA VAL A 82 -10.09 -18.07 -11.87
C VAL A 82 -10.96 -17.88 -13.11
N CYS A 83 -10.42 -18.20 -14.27
CA CYS A 83 -11.13 -18.15 -15.53
C CYS A 83 -11.01 -19.49 -16.27
N ASP A 84 -12.11 -20.04 -16.78
CA ASP A 84 -12.15 -21.27 -17.58
C ASP A 84 -12.25 -21.04 -19.10
N GLY A 85 -12.02 -19.78 -19.52
CA GLY A 85 -12.16 -19.33 -20.91
C GLY A 85 -13.56 -18.78 -21.23
N THR A 86 -14.58 -19.10 -20.45
CA THR A 86 -15.97 -18.65 -20.63
C THR A 86 -16.48 -17.89 -19.41
N ASP A 87 -16.38 -18.52 -18.27
CA ASP A 87 -16.82 -17.99 -16.98
C ASP A 87 -15.61 -17.56 -16.12
N ILE A 88 -15.86 -16.67 -15.14
CA ILE A 88 -14.89 -16.27 -14.12
C ILE A 88 -15.46 -16.53 -12.73
N LEU A 89 -14.58 -16.80 -11.77
CA LEU A 89 -14.90 -16.82 -10.34
C LEU A 89 -13.95 -15.84 -9.63
N ILE A 90 -14.53 -14.85 -8.97
CA ILE A 90 -13.82 -13.89 -8.11
C ILE A 90 -14.14 -14.26 -6.66
N PRO A 91 -13.19 -14.76 -5.88
CA PRO A 91 -13.42 -15.14 -4.48
C PRO A 91 -13.76 -13.95 -3.59
N GLY A 92 -13.23 -12.77 -3.90
CA GLY A 92 -13.48 -11.54 -3.18
C GLY A 92 -12.74 -10.35 -3.77
N ILE A 93 -13.21 -9.16 -3.43
CA ILE A 93 -12.58 -7.89 -3.82
C ILE A 93 -11.83 -7.35 -2.61
N MET A 94 -10.57 -6.99 -2.79
CA MET A 94 -9.69 -6.43 -1.77
C MET A 94 -9.46 -4.94 -2.03
N GLU A 95 -9.46 -4.14 -0.96
CA GLU A 95 -9.17 -2.70 -1.01
C GLU A 95 -7.89 -2.41 -0.22
N HIS A 96 -6.99 -1.59 -0.77
CA HIS A 96 -5.77 -1.17 -0.10
C HIS A 96 -6.05 0.00 0.86
N ILE A 97 -5.37 0.00 2.01
CA ILE A 97 -5.42 1.10 2.98
C ILE A 97 -4.60 2.28 2.47
N GLU A 98 -3.39 2.02 2.00
CA GLU A 98 -2.52 3.02 1.42
C GLU A 98 -3.11 3.55 0.12
N ARG A 99 -2.93 4.84 -0.11
CA ARG A 99 -3.30 5.47 -1.39
C ARG A 99 -2.44 4.96 -2.53
N THR A 100 -2.92 5.18 -3.76
CA THR A 100 -2.20 4.80 -4.99
C THR A 100 -0.75 5.24 -4.98
N GLY A 101 0.12 4.43 -5.61
CA GLY A 101 1.55 4.67 -5.71
C GLY A 101 2.41 3.87 -4.72
N VAL A 102 1.80 3.06 -3.85
CA VAL A 102 2.47 2.02 -3.08
C VAL A 102 2.23 0.69 -3.77
N HIS A 103 3.28 -0.12 -3.94
CA HIS A 103 3.15 -1.44 -4.58
C HIS A 103 2.16 -2.33 -3.81
N SER A 104 1.30 -3.07 -4.50
CA SER A 104 0.24 -3.90 -3.89
C SER A 104 0.76 -4.91 -2.87
N GLY A 105 1.96 -5.46 -3.09
CA GLY A 105 2.65 -6.34 -2.14
C GLY A 105 3.01 -5.66 -0.82
N ASP A 106 3.20 -4.35 -0.84
CA ASP A 106 3.60 -3.52 0.31
C ASP A 106 2.42 -2.81 0.98
N SER A 107 1.24 -2.88 0.37
CA SER A 107 0.02 -2.29 0.90
C SER A 107 -0.72 -3.23 1.84
N ILE A 108 -1.36 -2.65 2.85
CA ILE A 108 -2.32 -3.35 3.71
C ILE A 108 -3.60 -3.55 2.92
N SER A 109 -4.00 -4.81 2.68
CA SER A 109 -5.23 -5.11 1.94
C SER A 109 -6.34 -5.58 2.86
N VAL A 110 -7.54 -5.09 2.64
CA VAL A 110 -8.74 -5.36 3.44
C VAL A 110 -9.73 -6.16 2.61
N TYR A 111 -10.23 -7.25 3.17
CA TYR A 111 -11.34 -8.02 2.62
C TYR A 111 -12.44 -8.15 3.69
N PRO A 112 -13.72 -7.95 3.33
CA PRO A 112 -14.20 -7.38 2.07
C PRO A 112 -13.78 -5.92 1.91
N ALA A 113 -13.76 -5.42 0.67
CA ALA A 113 -13.49 -4.02 0.38
C ALA A 113 -14.50 -3.10 1.11
N PRO A 114 -14.05 -2.24 2.05
CA PRO A 114 -14.96 -1.60 3.00
C PRO A 114 -15.59 -0.30 2.50
N THR A 115 -15.02 0.36 1.47
CA THR A 115 -15.42 1.73 1.12
C THR A 115 -15.94 1.89 -0.31
N ILE A 116 -15.87 0.86 -1.15
CA ILE A 116 -16.37 0.92 -2.52
C ILE A 116 -17.87 0.63 -2.60
N SER A 117 -18.57 1.34 -3.49
CA SER A 117 -20.00 1.15 -3.72
C SER A 117 -20.29 -0.17 -4.47
N ASP A 118 -21.55 -0.59 -4.45
CA ASP A 118 -21.96 -1.77 -5.20
C ASP A 118 -21.82 -1.56 -6.71
N HIS A 119 -22.04 -0.34 -7.22
CA HIS A 119 -21.77 0.03 -8.60
C HIS A 119 -20.30 -0.20 -8.99
N VAL A 120 -19.36 0.21 -8.14
CA VAL A 120 -17.92 -0.02 -8.37
C VAL A 120 -17.61 -1.52 -8.34
N LYS A 121 -18.20 -2.30 -7.42
CA LYS A 121 -18.02 -3.77 -7.38
C LYS A 121 -18.52 -4.44 -8.65
N GLU A 122 -19.71 -4.09 -9.13
CA GLU A 122 -20.29 -4.61 -10.37
C GLU A 122 -19.40 -4.28 -11.58
N THR A 123 -18.89 -3.04 -11.64
CA THR A 123 -17.99 -2.61 -12.70
C THR A 123 -16.67 -3.40 -12.68
N ILE A 124 -16.10 -3.68 -11.50
CA ILE A 124 -14.89 -4.50 -11.34
C ILE A 124 -15.14 -5.93 -11.84
N VAL A 125 -16.26 -6.52 -11.48
CA VAL A 125 -16.63 -7.88 -11.94
C VAL A 125 -16.75 -7.92 -13.47
N GLU A 126 -17.43 -6.96 -14.06
CA GLU A 126 -17.59 -6.84 -15.52
C GLU A 126 -16.23 -6.65 -16.21
N TYR A 127 -15.38 -5.76 -15.70
CA TYR A 127 -14.07 -5.51 -16.29
C TYR A 127 -13.16 -6.74 -16.17
N THR A 128 -13.18 -7.43 -15.02
CA THR A 128 -12.43 -8.66 -14.81
C THR A 128 -12.83 -9.73 -15.84
N LYS A 129 -14.13 -9.93 -16.06
CA LYS A 129 -14.65 -10.87 -17.04
C LYS A 129 -14.17 -10.51 -18.46
N ARG A 130 -14.37 -9.28 -18.87
CA ARG A 130 -13.99 -8.80 -20.21
C ARG A 130 -12.49 -8.89 -20.47
N LEU A 131 -11.66 -8.59 -19.47
CA LEU A 131 -10.21 -8.69 -19.58
C LEU A 131 -9.76 -10.14 -19.68
N ALA A 132 -10.28 -11.02 -18.82
CA ALA A 132 -9.97 -12.45 -18.87
C ALA A 132 -10.33 -13.07 -20.21
N GLN A 133 -11.51 -12.75 -20.75
CA GLN A 133 -11.95 -13.23 -22.06
C GLN A 133 -11.11 -12.66 -23.22
N ALA A 134 -10.82 -11.34 -23.20
CA ALA A 134 -10.03 -10.69 -24.24
C ALA A 134 -8.57 -11.20 -24.31
N LEU A 135 -8.03 -11.63 -23.17
CA LEU A 135 -6.69 -12.22 -23.06
C LEU A 135 -6.69 -13.75 -23.20
N HIS A 136 -7.86 -14.36 -23.43
CA HIS A 136 -8.03 -15.82 -23.51
C HIS A 136 -7.42 -16.57 -22.32
N VAL A 137 -7.64 -16.02 -21.11
CA VAL A 137 -7.06 -16.60 -19.89
C VAL A 137 -7.78 -17.90 -19.54
N ILE A 138 -6.99 -18.96 -19.29
CA ILE A 138 -7.43 -20.19 -18.63
C ILE A 138 -6.57 -20.40 -17.42
N GLY A 139 -7.16 -20.36 -16.23
CA GLY A 139 -6.44 -20.39 -14.94
C GLY A 139 -6.54 -19.08 -14.18
N LEU A 140 -5.43 -18.60 -13.62
CA LEU A 140 -5.41 -17.42 -12.75
C LEU A 140 -5.19 -16.11 -13.51
N ILE A 141 -5.88 -15.08 -13.05
CA ILE A 141 -5.65 -13.69 -13.43
C ILE A 141 -5.74 -12.80 -12.21
N ASN A 142 -4.77 -11.90 -12.08
CA ASN A 142 -4.76 -10.84 -11.08
C ASN A 142 -4.94 -9.50 -11.80
N ILE A 143 -5.82 -8.64 -11.28
CA ILE A 143 -6.08 -7.33 -11.85
C ILE A 143 -6.08 -6.29 -10.74
N GLN A 144 -5.42 -5.17 -11.00
CA GLN A 144 -5.40 -4.02 -10.13
C GLN A 144 -6.16 -2.85 -10.76
N PHE A 145 -6.98 -2.21 -9.94
CA PHE A 145 -7.84 -1.11 -10.32
C PHE A 145 -7.64 0.10 -9.41
N ILE A 146 -8.00 1.28 -9.91
CA ILE A 146 -8.23 2.48 -9.09
C ILE A 146 -9.70 2.85 -9.21
N ALA A 147 -10.39 2.98 -8.08
CA ALA A 147 -11.71 3.60 -8.01
C ALA A 147 -11.57 5.07 -7.60
N MET A 148 -12.11 5.96 -8.41
CA MET A 148 -12.08 7.40 -8.18
C MET A 148 -13.38 8.02 -8.70
N ASN A 149 -14.13 8.71 -7.83
CA ASN A 149 -15.42 9.34 -8.20
C ASN A 149 -16.40 8.37 -8.87
N GLU A 150 -16.55 7.16 -8.33
CA GLU A 150 -17.39 6.06 -8.87
C GLU A 150 -16.93 5.50 -10.24
N GLU A 151 -15.84 6.00 -10.80
CA GLU A 151 -15.23 5.45 -12.01
C GLU A 151 -14.12 4.44 -11.65
N VAL A 152 -13.99 3.40 -12.47
CA VAL A 152 -12.99 2.34 -12.29
C VAL A 152 -11.97 2.39 -13.43
N TYR A 153 -10.71 2.52 -13.06
CA TYR A 153 -9.57 2.54 -13.98
C TYR A 153 -8.73 1.27 -13.82
N VAL A 154 -8.35 0.65 -14.93
CA VAL A 154 -7.43 -0.49 -14.93
C VAL A 154 -6.00 0.02 -14.83
N ILE A 155 -5.24 -0.47 -13.84
CA ILE A 155 -3.82 -0.17 -13.66
C ILE A 155 -2.98 -1.26 -14.34
N GLU A 156 -3.22 -2.51 -13.94
CA GLU A 156 -2.39 -3.65 -14.32
C GLU A 156 -3.21 -4.92 -14.44
N VAL A 157 -2.84 -5.77 -15.40
CA VAL A 157 -3.44 -7.09 -15.61
C VAL A 157 -2.32 -8.12 -15.67
N ASN A 158 -2.36 -9.09 -14.78
CA ASN A 158 -1.37 -10.15 -14.64
C ASN A 158 -2.03 -11.52 -14.87
N PRO A 159 -1.92 -12.15 -16.07
CA PRO A 159 -2.46 -13.49 -16.33
C PRO A 159 -1.58 -14.57 -15.68
N ARG A 160 -1.50 -14.54 -14.37
CA ARG A 160 -0.71 -15.43 -13.52
C ARG A 160 -1.23 -15.39 -12.09
N SER A 161 -0.71 -16.28 -11.24
CA SER A 161 -0.91 -16.20 -9.79
C SER A 161 -0.31 -14.91 -9.20
N SER A 162 -0.93 -14.37 -8.18
CA SER A 162 -0.45 -13.23 -7.40
C SER A 162 0.00 -13.67 -6.00
N ARG A 163 0.60 -12.74 -5.25
CA ARG A 163 0.93 -12.94 -3.85
C ARG A 163 -0.30 -13.01 -2.94
N THR A 164 -1.39 -12.35 -3.32
CA THR A 164 -2.65 -12.31 -2.55
C THR A 164 -3.46 -13.60 -2.66
N VAL A 165 -3.14 -14.51 -3.60
CA VAL A 165 -3.85 -15.79 -3.77
C VAL A 165 -3.88 -16.64 -2.50
N PRO A 166 -2.77 -16.87 -1.76
CA PRO A 166 -2.84 -17.63 -0.51
C PRO A 166 -3.73 -16.96 0.55
N TYR A 167 -3.67 -15.64 0.64
CA TYR A 167 -4.50 -14.86 1.56
C TYR A 167 -5.99 -15.00 1.21
N ILE A 168 -6.39 -14.60 0.01
CA ILE A 168 -7.82 -14.60 -0.37
C ILE A 168 -8.40 -16.02 -0.40
N SER A 169 -7.60 -17.03 -0.75
CA SER A 169 -8.00 -18.42 -0.69
C SER A 169 -8.34 -18.88 0.74
N LYS A 170 -7.51 -18.50 1.71
CA LYS A 170 -7.75 -18.83 3.13
C LYS A 170 -8.97 -18.12 3.69
N VAL A 171 -9.08 -16.81 3.44
CA VAL A 171 -10.16 -16.02 4.04
C VAL A 171 -11.52 -16.28 3.42
N THR A 172 -11.61 -16.68 2.16
CA THR A 172 -12.88 -17.05 1.52
C THR A 172 -13.19 -18.54 1.61
N GLY A 173 -12.17 -19.35 1.92
CA GLY A 173 -12.26 -20.81 1.91
C GLY A 173 -12.47 -21.39 0.50
N ILE A 174 -12.20 -20.61 -0.55
CA ILE A 174 -12.23 -21.06 -1.94
C ILE A 174 -10.81 -21.47 -2.32
N PRO A 175 -10.54 -22.75 -2.67
CA PRO A 175 -9.20 -23.24 -2.95
C PRO A 175 -8.76 -22.83 -4.37
N ILE A 176 -8.37 -21.59 -4.54
CA ILE A 176 -8.15 -20.93 -5.85
C ILE A 176 -7.11 -21.67 -6.69
N VAL A 177 -6.01 -22.12 -6.08
CA VAL A 177 -4.92 -22.81 -6.81
C VAL A 177 -5.40 -24.17 -7.31
N ASP A 178 -6.13 -24.92 -6.48
CA ASP A 178 -6.73 -26.21 -6.86
C ASP A 178 -7.73 -26.02 -8.00
N LEU A 179 -8.59 -25.01 -7.90
CA LEU A 179 -9.57 -24.68 -8.94
C LEU A 179 -8.88 -24.31 -10.25
N ALA A 180 -7.90 -23.41 -10.20
CA ALA A 180 -7.15 -23.01 -11.38
C ALA A 180 -6.46 -24.20 -12.05
N THR A 181 -5.87 -25.11 -11.27
CA THR A 181 -5.24 -26.32 -11.78
C THR A 181 -6.26 -27.20 -12.49
N LYS A 182 -7.44 -27.44 -11.88
CA LYS A 182 -8.52 -28.22 -12.49
C LYS A 182 -9.04 -27.58 -13.76
N VAL A 183 -9.18 -26.26 -13.80
CA VAL A 183 -9.61 -25.53 -14.97
C VAL A 183 -8.59 -25.64 -16.11
N ILE A 184 -7.30 -25.53 -15.82
CA ILE A 184 -6.22 -25.66 -16.80
C ILE A 184 -6.23 -27.05 -17.48
N ILE A 185 -6.62 -28.10 -16.75
CA ILE A 185 -6.74 -29.46 -17.31
C ILE A 185 -8.12 -29.76 -17.91
N GLY A 186 -8.97 -28.75 -18.12
CA GLY A 186 -10.20 -28.83 -18.91
C GLY A 186 -11.52 -28.90 -18.15
N ASN A 187 -11.51 -28.72 -16.81
CA ASN A 187 -12.77 -28.59 -16.07
C ASN A 187 -13.33 -27.17 -16.21
N THR A 188 -14.64 -27.02 -16.05
CA THR A 188 -15.31 -25.72 -16.00
C THR A 188 -15.60 -25.33 -14.54
N ILE A 189 -15.71 -24.03 -14.26
CA ILE A 189 -16.07 -23.49 -12.94
C ILE A 189 -17.39 -24.09 -12.47
N ARG A 190 -18.42 -24.13 -13.34
CA ARG A 190 -19.73 -24.74 -13.04
C ARG A 190 -19.65 -26.25 -12.81
N GLY A 191 -18.83 -26.95 -13.61
CA GLY A 191 -18.61 -28.39 -13.48
C GLY A 191 -17.93 -28.77 -12.16
N LEU A 192 -17.19 -27.83 -11.56
CA LEU A 192 -16.58 -27.97 -10.24
C LEU A 192 -17.51 -27.55 -9.07
N GLY A 193 -18.76 -27.16 -9.37
CA GLY A 193 -19.77 -26.83 -8.37
C GLY A 193 -19.71 -25.38 -7.86
N TYR A 194 -19.07 -24.46 -8.62
CA TYR A 194 -19.01 -23.05 -8.27
C TYR A 194 -19.88 -22.21 -9.19
N GLU A 195 -20.57 -21.23 -8.61
CA GLU A 195 -21.29 -20.23 -9.38
C GLU A 195 -20.30 -19.17 -9.91
N PRO A 196 -20.36 -18.82 -11.23
CA PRO A 196 -19.54 -17.76 -11.79
C PRO A 196 -19.87 -16.38 -11.23
N GLY A 197 -18.90 -15.47 -11.30
CA GLY A 197 -19.00 -14.11 -10.84
C GLY A 197 -18.30 -13.89 -9.50
N LEU A 198 -18.79 -12.92 -8.73
CA LEU A 198 -18.29 -12.61 -7.39
C LEU A 198 -18.92 -13.58 -6.38
N ALA A 199 -18.07 -14.27 -5.62
CA ALA A 199 -18.51 -15.15 -4.54
C ALA A 199 -19.19 -14.35 -3.40
N PRO A 200 -20.06 -14.99 -2.61
CA PRO A 200 -20.68 -14.35 -1.46
C PRO A 200 -19.65 -13.75 -0.50
N THR A 201 -19.92 -12.53 -0.06
CA THR A 201 -19.04 -11.80 0.87
C THR A 201 -19.11 -12.39 2.27
N ALA A 202 -17.98 -12.53 2.93
CA ALA A 202 -17.92 -12.95 4.34
C ALA A 202 -18.46 -11.86 5.28
N ASP A 203 -18.95 -12.29 6.46
CA ASP A 203 -19.45 -11.42 7.53
C ASP A 203 -18.38 -11.04 8.58
N TYR A 204 -17.12 -11.21 8.24
CA TYR A 204 -15.94 -10.85 9.03
C TYR A 204 -14.96 -10.03 8.18
N ILE A 205 -14.03 -9.38 8.85
CA ILE A 205 -12.96 -8.60 8.22
C ILE A 205 -11.66 -9.39 8.28
N ALA A 206 -10.99 -9.47 7.15
CA ALA A 206 -9.65 -10.02 7.04
C ALA A 206 -8.67 -8.96 6.51
N ILE A 207 -7.49 -8.90 7.11
CA ILE A 207 -6.44 -7.94 6.77
C ILE A 207 -5.19 -8.71 6.34
N LYS A 208 -4.73 -8.46 5.12
CA LYS A 208 -3.38 -8.83 4.71
C LYS A 208 -2.43 -7.70 5.13
N MET A 209 -1.45 -8.01 5.94
CA MET A 209 -0.42 -7.07 6.37
C MET A 209 0.92 -7.48 5.76
N PRO A 210 1.61 -6.57 5.03
CA PRO A 210 2.95 -6.85 4.53
C PRO A 210 3.96 -6.95 5.68
N VAL A 211 4.96 -7.81 5.49
CA VAL A 211 6.08 -7.96 6.40
C VAL A 211 7.36 -7.57 5.70
N PHE A 212 8.18 -6.75 6.35
CA PHE A 212 9.42 -6.22 5.81
C PHE A 212 10.61 -6.73 6.62
N SER A 213 11.73 -6.98 5.95
CA SER A 213 13.00 -7.39 6.59
C SER A 213 14.05 -6.28 6.51
N PHE A 214 13.63 -5.03 6.74
CA PHE A 214 14.52 -3.87 6.62
C PHE A 214 15.69 -3.90 7.59
N GLU A 215 15.55 -4.54 8.73
CA GLU A 215 16.62 -4.73 9.72
C GLU A 215 17.78 -5.58 9.16
N LYS A 216 17.52 -6.43 8.16
CA LYS A 216 18.53 -7.27 7.50
C LYS A 216 19.16 -6.59 6.28
N LEU A 217 18.55 -5.54 5.76
CA LEU A 217 18.96 -4.83 4.55
C LEU A 217 19.61 -3.48 4.91
N ARG A 218 20.88 -3.50 5.27
CA ARG A 218 21.61 -2.28 5.65
C ARG A 218 21.64 -1.29 4.49
N GLY A 219 21.35 -0.02 4.78
CA GLY A 219 21.38 1.07 3.79
C GLY A 219 20.19 1.12 2.81
N ALA A 220 19.21 0.20 2.91
CA ALA A 220 18.01 0.26 2.09
C ALA A 220 17.08 1.39 2.53
N GLU A 221 16.48 2.10 1.58
CA GLU A 221 15.40 3.06 1.85
C GLU A 221 14.11 2.30 2.18
N ILE A 222 13.50 2.63 3.32
CA ILE A 222 12.30 1.95 3.83
C ILE A 222 10.98 2.62 3.44
N SER A 223 11.04 3.81 2.85
CA SER A 223 9.82 4.50 2.40
C SER A 223 9.10 3.69 1.32
N LEU A 224 7.78 3.55 1.49
CA LEU A 224 6.94 2.83 0.53
C LEU A 224 6.79 3.62 -0.77
N GLY A 225 6.65 2.89 -1.86
CA GLY A 225 6.52 3.45 -3.21
C GLY A 225 6.12 2.38 -4.21
N PRO A 226 6.23 2.67 -5.53
CA PRO A 226 5.83 1.73 -6.57
C PRO A 226 6.68 0.45 -6.62
N GLU A 227 7.91 0.48 -6.11
CA GLU A 227 8.80 -0.67 -6.05
C GLU A 227 8.53 -1.52 -4.81
N MET A 228 8.34 -2.84 -5.00
CA MET A 228 8.05 -3.77 -3.93
C MET A 228 9.24 -4.00 -3.00
N LYS A 229 9.01 -3.93 -1.69
CA LYS A 229 10.01 -4.10 -0.62
C LYS A 229 9.66 -5.17 0.40
N SER A 230 8.40 -5.62 0.44
CA SER A 230 7.95 -6.66 1.37
C SER A 230 8.59 -8.01 1.07
N THR A 231 8.88 -8.75 2.14
CA THR A 231 9.48 -10.09 2.09
C THR A 231 8.53 -11.19 2.51
N GLY A 232 7.39 -10.83 3.05
CA GLY A 232 6.35 -11.75 3.50
C GLY A 232 5.04 -11.01 3.76
N GLU A 233 4.06 -11.77 4.27
CA GLU A 233 2.75 -11.24 4.66
C GLU A 233 2.18 -12.02 5.83
N CYS A 234 1.29 -11.42 6.60
CA CYS A 234 0.52 -12.08 7.63
C CYS A 234 -0.96 -11.71 7.56
N LEU A 235 -1.79 -12.48 8.25
CA LEU A 235 -3.22 -12.35 8.27
C LEU A 235 -3.71 -11.91 9.66
N GLY A 236 -4.51 -10.84 9.69
CA GLY A 236 -5.38 -10.50 10.81
C GLY A 236 -6.83 -10.76 10.45
N ILE A 237 -7.62 -11.37 11.34
CA ILE A 237 -9.04 -11.68 11.09
C ILE A 237 -9.87 -11.49 12.34
N ALA A 238 -11.04 -10.82 12.20
CA ALA A 238 -11.98 -10.55 13.28
C ALA A 238 -13.35 -10.13 12.74
N LYS A 239 -14.32 -9.96 13.64
CA LYS A 239 -15.64 -9.37 13.31
C LYS A 239 -15.57 -7.87 13.07
N THR A 240 -14.61 -7.17 13.64
CA THR A 240 -14.44 -5.73 13.48
C THR A 240 -13.14 -5.38 12.76
N PHE A 241 -13.17 -4.28 12.03
CA PHE A 241 -12.02 -3.78 11.29
C PHE A 241 -10.82 -3.48 12.21
N ASN A 242 -11.06 -2.78 13.32
CA ASN A 242 -9.99 -2.38 14.22
C ASN A 242 -9.31 -3.60 14.88
N GLU A 243 -10.10 -4.61 15.30
CA GLU A 243 -9.54 -5.84 15.88
C GLU A 243 -8.74 -6.66 14.83
N ALA A 244 -9.27 -6.81 13.61
CA ALA A 244 -8.57 -7.50 12.53
C ALA A 244 -7.24 -6.81 12.21
N LEU A 245 -7.26 -5.48 12.14
CA LEU A 245 -6.09 -4.66 11.87
C LEU A 245 -5.05 -4.75 12.99
N TYR A 246 -5.50 -4.72 14.26
CA TYR A 246 -4.62 -4.89 15.40
C TYR A 246 -3.91 -6.25 15.40
N LYS A 247 -4.65 -7.34 15.13
CA LYS A 247 -4.08 -8.68 14.99
C LYS A 247 -3.07 -8.75 13.84
N ALA A 248 -3.36 -8.06 12.74
CA ALA A 248 -2.46 -8.00 11.59
C ALA A 248 -1.14 -7.27 11.94
N PHE A 249 -1.20 -6.14 12.65
CA PHE A 249 0.00 -5.45 13.13
C PHE A 249 0.82 -6.34 14.08
N LEU A 250 0.18 -7.01 15.04
CA LEU A 250 0.87 -7.96 15.93
C LEU A 250 1.54 -9.10 15.15
N GLY A 251 0.81 -9.67 14.16
CA GLY A 251 1.32 -10.73 13.28
C GLY A 251 2.52 -10.29 12.43
N ALA A 252 2.57 -9.00 12.06
CA ALA A 252 3.71 -8.41 11.36
C ALA A 252 4.89 -8.07 12.27
N GLY A 253 4.81 -8.36 13.57
CA GLY A 253 5.89 -8.10 14.54
C GLY A 253 5.90 -6.69 15.10
N VAL A 254 4.84 -5.90 14.91
CA VAL A 254 4.72 -4.59 15.54
C VAL A 254 4.53 -4.79 17.05
N THR A 255 5.51 -4.35 17.82
CA THR A 255 5.49 -4.46 19.27
C THR A 255 4.51 -3.46 19.88
N LEU A 256 3.88 -3.87 20.99
CA LEU A 256 3.01 -2.98 21.75
C LEU A 256 3.79 -1.80 22.32
N PRO A 257 3.16 -0.61 22.40
CA PRO A 257 3.82 0.56 22.94
C PRO A 257 4.19 0.36 24.42
N LYS A 258 5.45 0.57 24.74
CA LYS A 258 6.00 0.45 26.09
C LYS A 258 6.04 1.79 26.81
N TYR A 259 6.43 2.83 26.11
CA TYR A 259 6.67 4.16 26.67
C TYR A 259 5.60 5.17 26.31
N LYS A 260 4.78 4.86 25.28
CA LYS A 260 3.83 5.80 24.66
C LYS A 260 4.49 7.11 24.26
N GLN A 261 5.66 7.03 23.64
CA GLN A 261 6.40 8.15 23.11
C GLN A 261 6.67 7.94 21.63
N MET A 262 6.45 8.99 20.84
CA MET A 262 6.64 8.92 19.40
C MET A 262 7.31 10.16 18.83
N ILE A 263 7.93 9.98 17.67
CA ILE A 263 8.44 11.08 16.86
C ILE A 263 7.57 11.20 15.61
N MET A 264 7.13 12.42 15.31
CA MET A 264 6.41 12.74 14.07
C MET A 264 7.16 13.82 13.30
N THR A 265 7.61 13.50 12.11
CA THR A 265 8.23 14.42 11.18
C THR A 265 7.67 14.16 9.78
N VAL A 266 6.90 15.09 9.25
CA VAL A 266 6.15 14.88 8.01
C VAL A 266 6.43 15.99 7.01
N LYS A 267 6.39 15.66 5.72
CA LYS A 267 6.48 16.64 4.64
C LYS A 267 5.30 17.62 4.70
N ASP A 268 5.48 18.81 4.10
CA ASP A 268 4.50 19.89 4.22
C ASP A 268 3.10 19.50 3.69
N ALA A 269 3.04 18.72 2.63
CA ALA A 269 1.77 18.26 2.04
C ALA A 269 0.96 17.33 2.97
N ASP A 270 1.63 16.59 3.87
CA ASP A 270 0.98 15.63 4.77
C ASP A 270 0.59 16.25 6.12
N LYS A 271 1.01 17.48 6.41
CA LYS A 271 0.72 18.15 7.70
C LYS A 271 -0.77 18.26 8.03
N PRO A 272 -1.66 18.62 7.09
CA PRO A 272 -3.09 18.68 7.38
C PRO A 272 -3.65 17.34 7.91
N GLU A 273 -3.26 16.24 7.28
CA GLU A 273 -3.68 14.90 7.67
C GLU A 273 -3.02 14.45 9.00
N ALA A 274 -1.76 14.83 9.20
CA ALA A 274 -1.01 14.53 10.42
C ALA A 274 -1.69 15.07 11.69
N VAL A 275 -2.44 16.16 11.62
CA VAL A 275 -3.20 16.70 12.76
C VAL A 275 -4.21 15.67 13.29
N GLY A 276 -4.99 15.05 12.39
CA GLY A 276 -5.98 14.04 12.79
C GLY A 276 -5.33 12.80 13.40
N VAL A 277 -4.24 12.33 12.81
CA VAL A 277 -3.46 11.19 13.31
C VAL A 277 -2.83 11.51 14.66
N ALA A 278 -2.21 12.68 14.81
CA ALA A 278 -1.60 13.12 16.07
C ALA A 278 -2.62 13.22 17.20
N LYS A 279 -3.82 13.76 16.96
CA LYS A 279 -4.90 13.82 17.96
C LYS A 279 -5.33 12.42 18.43
N ARG A 280 -5.38 11.42 17.55
CA ARG A 280 -5.67 10.04 17.92
C ARG A 280 -4.59 9.48 18.84
N PHE A 281 -3.31 9.64 18.49
CA PHE A 281 -2.21 9.19 19.33
C PHE A 281 -2.18 9.94 20.68
N GLU A 282 -2.45 11.24 20.70
CA GLU A 282 -2.55 12.02 21.93
C GLU A 282 -3.68 11.49 22.84
N ALA A 283 -4.86 11.19 22.28
CA ALA A 283 -5.98 10.57 23.00
C ALA A 283 -5.63 9.17 23.56
N LEU A 284 -4.75 8.44 22.89
CA LEU A 284 -4.20 7.16 23.36
C LEU A 284 -3.10 7.33 24.43
N GLY A 285 -2.79 8.58 24.81
CA GLY A 285 -1.81 8.92 25.84
C GLY A 285 -0.36 8.97 25.33
N TYR A 286 -0.13 9.10 24.03
CA TYR A 286 1.21 9.26 23.48
C TYR A 286 1.74 10.67 23.67
N LYS A 287 3.01 10.76 24.06
CA LYS A 287 3.80 11.97 24.03
C LYS A 287 4.40 12.13 22.64
N ILE A 288 4.08 13.22 21.95
CA ILE A 288 4.46 13.46 20.56
C ILE A 288 5.63 14.44 20.51
N TYR A 289 6.76 13.99 19.98
CA TYR A 289 7.90 14.84 19.64
C TYR A 289 7.84 15.12 18.13
N ALA A 290 8.13 16.35 17.74
CA ALA A 290 8.10 16.73 16.32
C ALA A 290 9.20 17.76 16.00
N THR A 291 9.74 17.71 14.77
CA THR A 291 10.68 18.72 14.29
C THR A 291 9.99 20.07 14.12
N ARG A 292 10.78 21.17 14.14
CA ARG A 292 10.31 22.55 14.25
C ARG A 292 9.06 22.88 13.42
N SER A 293 9.06 22.57 12.12
CA SER A 293 7.94 22.96 11.25
C SER A 293 6.70 22.10 11.48
N THR A 294 6.88 20.79 11.73
CA THR A 294 5.79 19.87 12.08
C THR A 294 5.22 20.21 13.45
N ALA A 295 6.08 20.44 14.48
CA ALA A 295 5.64 20.81 15.81
C ALA A 295 4.81 22.09 15.80
N LYS A 296 5.29 23.14 15.11
CA LYS A 296 4.57 24.41 14.99
C LYS A 296 3.18 24.20 14.38
N TYR A 297 3.10 23.47 13.27
CA TYR A 297 1.83 23.21 12.58
C TYR A 297 0.85 22.43 13.47
N LEU A 298 1.31 21.37 14.14
CA LEU A 298 0.50 20.58 15.06
C LEU A 298 -0.02 21.40 16.24
N GLN A 299 0.84 22.23 16.84
CA GLN A 299 0.47 23.13 17.96
C GLN A 299 -0.58 24.16 17.54
N GLU A 300 -0.43 24.78 16.37
CA GLU A 300 -1.40 25.73 15.82
C GLU A 300 -2.78 25.09 15.58
N HIS A 301 -2.84 23.74 15.44
CA HIS A 301 -4.08 22.99 15.28
C HIS A 301 -4.52 22.22 16.54
N GLY A 302 -3.98 22.60 17.70
CA GLY A 302 -4.43 22.14 19.01
C GLY A 302 -3.91 20.74 19.42
N VAL A 303 -2.76 20.30 18.91
CA VAL A 303 -2.05 19.11 19.35
C VAL A 303 -0.90 19.51 20.28
N ASN A 304 -0.74 18.83 21.41
CA ASN A 304 0.35 19.08 22.36
C ASN A 304 1.66 18.39 21.89
N ALA A 305 2.23 18.91 20.80
CA ALA A 305 3.47 18.40 20.24
C ALA A 305 4.69 19.11 20.86
N LEU A 306 5.67 18.34 21.28
CA LEU A 306 6.93 18.83 21.84
C LEU A 306 7.95 19.02 20.72
N ARG A 307 8.50 20.21 20.62
CA ARG A 307 9.55 20.49 19.64
C ARG A 307 10.83 19.76 20.00
N VAL A 308 11.42 19.09 19.01
CA VAL A 308 12.77 18.49 19.09
C VAL A 308 13.65 19.07 17.97
N ASN A 309 14.95 19.16 18.21
CA ASN A 309 15.92 19.62 17.23
C ASN A 309 16.11 18.58 16.11
N LYS A 310 16.50 19.05 14.92
CA LYS A 310 16.89 18.18 13.80
C LYS A 310 18.20 17.47 14.12
N ILE A 311 18.51 16.41 13.35
CA ILE A 311 19.74 15.60 13.48
C ILE A 311 21.01 16.47 13.43
N THR A 312 21.02 17.49 12.58
CA THR A 312 22.15 18.40 12.39
C THR A 312 22.26 19.52 13.41
N GLN A 313 21.36 19.58 14.40
CA GLN A 313 21.32 20.60 15.45
C GLN A 313 21.79 20.04 16.80
N GLU A 314 21.99 20.95 17.77
CA GLU A 314 22.42 20.61 19.13
C GLU A 314 21.48 19.62 19.84
N SER A 315 22.07 18.81 20.71
CA SER A 315 21.34 17.90 21.62
C SER A 315 20.48 18.69 22.64
N PRO A 316 19.26 18.22 22.99
CA PRO A 316 18.63 16.98 22.52
C PRO A 316 18.01 17.12 21.09
N ASN A 317 18.32 16.18 20.23
CA ASN A 317 17.80 16.12 18.87
C ASN A 317 17.07 14.79 18.61
N VAL A 318 16.54 14.62 17.39
CA VAL A 318 15.78 13.42 17.00
C VAL A 318 16.58 12.12 17.21
N MET A 319 17.90 12.14 16.94
CA MET A 319 18.75 10.97 17.11
C MET A 319 18.94 10.58 18.57
N ASP A 320 19.07 11.55 19.45
CA ASP A 320 19.19 11.29 20.91
C ASP A 320 17.93 10.58 21.44
N LEU A 321 16.75 10.96 20.93
CA LEU A 321 15.49 10.31 21.30
C LEU A 321 15.43 8.86 20.81
N ILE A 322 15.81 8.60 19.56
CA ILE A 322 15.81 7.25 18.97
C ILE A 322 16.82 6.36 19.70
N LEU A 323 18.07 6.81 19.85
CA LEU A 323 19.14 6.06 20.50
C LEU A 323 18.93 5.90 22.01
N GLY A 324 18.12 6.78 22.62
CA GLY A 324 17.72 6.68 24.02
C GLY A 324 16.76 5.52 24.34
N HIS A 325 16.31 4.75 23.34
CA HIS A 325 15.43 3.58 23.45
C HIS A 325 14.14 3.82 24.27
N LYS A 326 13.59 5.05 24.21
CA LYS A 326 12.34 5.43 24.88
C LYS A 326 11.22 5.81 23.90
N ILE A 327 11.48 5.63 22.61
CA ILE A 327 10.51 5.89 21.53
C ILE A 327 9.94 4.55 21.07
N ASP A 328 8.64 4.45 20.97
CA ASP A 328 7.94 3.26 20.46
C ASP A 328 7.67 3.35 18.96
N LEU A 329 7.53 4.57 18.42
CA LEU A 329 7.07 4.81 17.05
C LEU A 329 7.73 6.03 16.44
N VAL A 330 8.15 5.90 15.20
CA VAL A 330 8.53 7.02 14.34
C VAL A 330 7.56 7.09 13.15
N ILE A 331 6.96 8.25 12.92
CA ILE A 331 6.24 8.58 11.70
C ILE A 331 7.07 9.60 10.94
N ASP A 332 7.64 9.18 9.82
CA ASP A 332 8.47 10.04 8.97
C ASP A 332 8.05 9.89 7.51
N THR A 333 7.27 10.86 7.00
CA THR A 333 6.87 10.82 5.59
C THR A 333 7.95 11.46 4.72
N PRO A 334 8.44 10.75 3.66
CA PRO A 334 9.57 11.18 2.89
C PRO A 334 9.28 12.47 2.12
N THR A 335 10.22 13.41 2.19
CA THR A 335 10.24 14.58 1.30
C THR A 335 10.92 14.15 0.01
N GLN A 336 10.35 14.53 -1.12
CA GLN A 336 10.94 14.30 -2.43
C GLN A 336 12.00 15.35 -2.77
N GLY A 337 12.95 14.99 -3.63
CA GLY A 337 14.04 15.85 -4.07
C GLY A 337 15.41 15.47 -3.52
N ASN A 338 16.44 16.12 -4.05
CA ASN A 338 17.83 15.97 -3.62
C ASN A 338 18.17 17.01 -2.57
N GLY A 339 18.87 16.63 -1.50
CA GLY A 339 19.43 17.56 -0.52
C GLY A 339 19.33 17.12 0.94
N ASP A 340 19.69 18.02 1.85
CA ASP A 340 19.81 17.75 3.28
C ASP A 340 18.52 17.24 3.93
N LYS A 341 17.35 17.72 3.50
CA LYS A 341 16.05 17.26 4.05
C LYS A 341 15.78 15.79 3.74
N THR A 342 16.14 15.33 2.55
CA THR A 342 16.01 13.93 2.13
C THR A 342 16.97 13.06 2.93
N ARG A 343 18.20 13.54 3.13
CA ARG A 343 19.23 12.85 3.92
C ARG A 343 18.84 12.73 5.39
N ASP A 344 18.31 13.80 6.01
CA ASP A 344 17.86 13.78 7.41
C ASP A 344 16.74 12.75 7.61
N GLY A 345 15.72 12.74 6.76
CA GLY A 345 14.62 11.77 6.80
C GLY A 345 15.13 10.33 6.63
N PHE A 346 16.01 10.08 5.66
CA PHE A 346 16.64 8.78 5.49
C PHE A 346 17.36 8.30 6.76
N LEU A 347 18.15 9.18 7.38
CA LEU A 347 18.88 8.85 8.62
C LEU A 347 17.92 8.56 9.77
N ILE A 348 16.85 9.32 9.93
CA ILE A 348 15.82 9.07 10.96
C ILE A 348 15.21 7.69 10.76
N ARG A 349 14.73 7.38 9.57
CA ARG A 349 14.10 6.11 9.24
C ARG A 349 15.03 4.92 9.43
N ARG A 350 16.27 5.03 8.96
CA ARG A 350 17.29 3.97 9.12
C ARG A 350 17.61 3.70 10.57
N ASN A 351 17.91 4.74 11.34
CA ASN A 351 18.25 4.58 12.76
C ASN A 351 17.05 4.06 13.58
N ALA A 352 15.83 4.44 13.25
CA ALA A 352 14.65 3.86 13.89
C ALA A 352 14.61 2.33 13.69
N ILE A 353 14.76 1.84 12.47
CA ILE A 353 14.77 0.40 12.18
C ILE A 353 15.97 -0.30 12.85
N GLU A 354 17.16 0.27 12.77
CA GLU A 354 18.36 -0.34 13.34
C GLU A 354 18.33 -0.41 14.87
N THR A 355 17.55 0.44 15.53
CA THR A 355 17.32 0.42 16.98
C THR A 355 16.06 -0.35 17.39
N GLY A 356 15.35 -0.98 16.44
CA GLY A 356 14.13 -1.74 16.70
C GLY A 356 12.89 -0.89 16.96
N VAL A 357 12.94 0.41 16.61
CA VAL A 357 11.78 1.31 16.69
C VAL A 357 10.94 1.17 15.42
N TYR A 358 9.64 0.92 15.58
CA TYR A 358 8.74 0.83 14.43
C TYR A 358 8.66 2.16 13.69
N CYS A 359 8.86 2.13 12.38
CA CYS A 359 8.88 3.33 11.54
C CYS A 359 7.82 3.24 10.43
N ILE A 360 6.96 4.23 10.37
CA ILE A 360 5.88 4.37 9.37
C ILE A 360 6.22 5.53 8.44
N THR A 361 6.08 5.31 7.14
CA THR A 361 6.41 6.30 6.11
C THR A 361 5.20 6.79 5.30
N ALA A 362 3.98 6.32 5.63
CA ALA A 362 2.73 6.72 5.00
C ALA A 362 1.69 7.13 6.05
N MET A 363 0.96 8.22 5.80
CA MET A 363 -0.06 8.71 6.73
C MET A 363 -1.26 7.76 6.83
N ASP A 364 -1.63 7.08 5.75
CA ASP A 364 -2.70 6.08 5.75
C ASP A 364 -2.39 4.93 6.72
N THR A 365 -1.16 4.38 6.66
CA THR A 365 -0.68 3.35 7.59
C THR A 365 -0.63 3.86 9.03
N ALA A 366 -0.20 5.13 9.24
CA ALA A 366 -0.16 5.74 10.57
C ALA A 366 -1.57 5.89 11.18
N ASN A 367 -2.55 6.31 10.37
CA ASN A 367 -3.94 6.38 10.79
C ASN A 367 -4.52 4.98 11.08
N ALA A 368 -4.18 3.99 10.26
CA ALA A 368 -4.58 2.61 10.47
C ALA A 368 -4.03 2.05 11.81
N LEU A 369 -2.75 2.30 12.11
CA LEU A 369 -2.16 1.92 13.39
C LEU A 369 -2.88 2.60 14.56
N ALA A 370 -3.10 3.92 14.51
CA ALA A 370 -3.80 4.64 15.56
C ALA A 370 -5.20 4.05 15.82
N ARG A 371 -5.97 3.77 14.75
CA ARG A 371 -7.29 3.12 14.86
C ARG A 371 -7.21 1.73 15.47
N SER A 372 -6.21 0.94 15.13
CA SER A 372 -6.03 -0.40 15.68
C SER A 372 -5.77 -0.37 17.19
N LEU A 373 -4.99 0.62 17.65
CA LEU A 373 -4.65 0.81 19.07
C LEU A 373 -5.82 1.36 19.92
N GLU A 374 -6.89 1.85 19.29
CA GLU A 374 -8.14 2.19 19.97
C GLU A 374 -8.91 0.94 20.45
N THR A 375 -8.54 -0.25 19.96
CA THR A 375 -9.14 -1.52 20.36
C THR A 375 -8.59 -1.96 21.72
N ALA A 376 -9.49 -2.27 22.66
CA ALA A 376 -9.08 -2.81 23.96
C ALA A 376 -8.49 -4.22 23.81
N MET A 377 -7.28 -4.42 24.33
CA MET A 377 -6.54 -5.67 24.18
C MET A 377 -7.22 -6.89 24.83
N ASP A 378 -7.94 -6.66 25.90
CA ASP A 378 -8.65 -7.70 26.67
C ASP A 378 -9.85 -8.27 25.92
N THR A 379 -10.23 -7.66 24.78
CA THR A 379 -11.37 -8.09 23.94
C THR A 379 -10.98 -8.89 22.72
N LEU A 380 -9.68 -9.17 22.53
CA LEU A 380 -9.22 -9.94 21.38
C LEU A 380 -9.76 -11.37 21.40
N THR A 381 -10.46 -11.74 20.33
CA THR A 381 -11.03 -13.08 20.17
C THR A 381 -10.12 -13.94 19.30
N PRO A 382 -9.58 -15.07 19.81
CA PRO A 382 -8.86 -16.02 18.97
C PRO A 382 -9.76 -16.60 17.87
N VAL A 383 -9.24 -16.71 16.66
CA VAL A 383 -9.96 -17.25 15.51
C VAL A 383 -9.22 -18.47 14.98
N ASP A 384 -9.92 -19.61 14.91
CA ASP A 384 -9.42 -20.79 14.22
C ASP A 384 -9.61 -20.62 12.71
N ILE A 385 -8.51 -20.40 12.00
CA ILE A 385 -8.55 -20.16 10.55
C ILE A 385 -9.13 -21.35 9.75
N ALA A 386 -9.06 -22.55 10.29
CA ALA A 386 -9.68 -23.72 9.65
C ALA A 386 -11.22 -23.69 9.74
N LYS A 387 -11.75 -22.89 10.66
CA LYS A 387 -13.20 -22.74 10.93
C LYS A 387 -13.69 -21.32 10.61
N VAL A 388 -12.94 -20.56 9.85
CA VAL A 388 -13.23 -19.14 9.56
C VAL A 388 -14.63 -18.92 8.97
N LYS A 389 -15.15 -19.90 8.22
CA LYS A 389 -16.53 -19.84 7.68
C LYS A 389 -17.63 -19.87 8.73
N ASN A 390 -17.29 -20.16 9.98
CA ASN A 390 -18.23 -20.26 11.12
C ASN A 390 -18.04 -19.09 12.11
N LEU A 391 -17.29 -18.06 11.72
CA LEU A 391 -17.20 -16.81 12.45
C LEU A 391 -18.48 -16.00 12.29
#